data_5914fb02b206aeb0f36fc4429f4d4da5
#
_entry.id   5914fb02b206aeb0f36fc4429f4d4da5
#
_cell.length_a   1.000
_cell.length_b   1.000
_cell.length_c   1.000
_cell.angle_alpha   90.00
_cell.angle_beta   90.00
_cell.angle_gamma   90.00
#
_symmetry.space_group_name_H-M   'P 1'
#
loop_
_entity.id
_entity.type
_entity.pdbx_description
1 polymer ?
#
loop_
_entity_poly.entity_id
_entity_poly.type
_entity_poly.pdbx_seq_one_letter_code
_entity_poly.pdbx_strand_id
1 'polypeptide(L)'
;DPEKVKIAFLDLSLQKIAGDLTVSEDDIRAFYESNKADYDVEDQRKVRHITIETSEEATEEQINIARTRAEELIAKLRGGMSFDELSEKHSDGPGPKVEISELGFLTKGIMDAAVDEVMFSLQEGEISEPIVAEKSVDVVMVESIKGGAKNTFEDTREQVEEAYRISIAENQFFEAIDQLANLAYEHPDTLEIAAEDLELTLNESEFFNRNSQSD
;
A
#
# COMPACT_ATOMS: atom_id res chain seq x y z
N ASP A 1 -35.27 -43.40 -13.11
CA ASP A 1 -35.03 -41.97 -13.17
C ASP A 1 -34.06 -41.61 -12.05
N PRO A 2 -33.04 -40.82 -12.34
CA PRO A 2 -32.14 -40.37 -11.29
C PRO A 2 -32.91 -39.45 -10.31
N GLU A 3 -32.62 -39.63 -9.02
CA GLU A 3 -33.20 -38.83 -7.96
C GLU A 3 -32.82 -37.35 -8.15
N LYS A 4 -33.83 -36.46 -8.24
CA LYS A 4 -33.64 -35.03 -8.37
C LYS A 4 -33.94 -34.37 -7.00
N VAL A 5 -33.03 -33.49 -6.62
CA VAL A 5 -33.15 -32.72 -5.37
C VAL A 5 -33.22 -31.21 -5.69
N LYS A 6 -33.88 -30.48 -4.77
CA LYS A 6 -33.94 -29.03 -4.77
C LYS A 6 -33.49 -28.58 -3.38
N ILE A 7 -32.70 -27.55 -3.31
CA ILE A 7 -32.13 -27.03 -2.07
C ILE A 7 -32.76 -25.66 -1.81
N ALA A 8 -33.24 -25.45 -0.62
CA ALA A 8 -33.60 -24.14 -0.08
C ALA A 8 -32.37 -23.58 0.69
N PHE A 9 -32.05 -22.31 0.52
CA PHE A 9 -30.95 -21.69 1.21
C PHE A 9 -31.20 -20.21 1.51
N LEU A 10 -30.54 -19.71 2.55
CA LEU A 10 -30.48 -18.31 2.91
C LEU A 10 -29.10 -17.74 2.59
N ASP A 11 -29.05 -16.53 2.07
CA ASP A 11 -27.81 -15.81 1.77
C ASP A 11 -27.70 -14.61 2.72
N LEU A 12 -26.71 -14.67 3.60
CA LEU A 12 -26.36 -13.60 4.53
C LEU A 12 -25.09 -12.93 4.01
N SER A 13 -25.20 -11.68 3.58
CA SER A 13 -24.10 -10.94 2.96
C SER A 13 -23.74 -9.70 3.79
N LEU A 14 -22.45 -9.60 4.16
CA LEU A 14 -21.90 -8.43 4.85
C LEU A 14 -22.13 -7.15 4.05
N GLN A 15 -21.91 -7.21 2.72
CA GLN A 15 -22.10 -6.06 1.84
C GLN A 15 -23.55 -5.59 1.79
N LYS A 16 -24.51 -6.51 1.86
CA LYS A 16 -25.92 -6.15 1.91
C LYS A 16 -26.26 -5.44 3.22
N ILE A 17 -25.81 -5.99 4.35
CA ILE A 17 -26.01 -5.34 5.67
C ILE A 17 -25.37 -3.94 5.65
N ALA A 18 -24.13 -3.82 5.19
CA ALA A 18 -23.44 -2.54 5.10
C ALA A 18 -24.16 -1.52 4.20
N GLY A 19 -24.73 -1.99 3.07
CA GLY A 19 -25.49 -1.16 2.13
C GLY A 19 -26.79 -0.60 2.72
N ASP A 20 -27.45 -1.35 3.59
CA ASP A 20 -28.73 -0.96 4.23
C ASP A 20 -28.52 -0.02 5.43
N LEU A 21 -27.27 0.13 5.94
CA LEU A 21 -26.96 1.04 7.04
C LEU A 21 -27.05 2.50 6.62
N THR A 22 -27.68 3.31 7.47
CA THR A 22 -27.62 4.77 7.37
C THR A 22 -26.60 5.30 8.36
N VAL A 23 -25.61 6.04 7.87
CA VAL A 23 -24.54 6.64 8.68
C VAL A 23 -24.59 8.15 8.56
N SER A 24 -24.22 8.85 9.63
CA SER A 24 -24.18 10.32 9.62
C SER A 24 -22.83 10.83 9.12
N GLU A 25 -22.83 12.05 8.57
CA GLU A 25 -21.58 12.71 8.13
C GLU A 25 -20.61 12.92 9.30
N ASP A 26 -21.12 13.18 10.50
CA ASP A 26 -20.31 13.36 11.71
C ASP A 26 -19.61 12.06 12.11
N ASP A 27 -20.30 10.92 12.01
CA ASP A 27 -19.73 9.62 12.32
C ASP A 27 -18.67 9.22 11.30
N ILE A 28 -18.92 9.46 10.00
CA ILE A 28 -17.95 9.20 8.93
C ILE A 28 -16.68 10.04 9.15
N ARG A 29 -16.83 11.32 9.51
CA ARG A 29 -15.72 12.21 9.80
C ARG A 29 -14.94 11.78 11.05
N ALA A 30 -15.63 11.36 12.10
CA ALA A 30 -15.00 10.84 13.32
C ALA A 30 -14.21 9.55 13.03
N PHE A 31 -14.75 8.68 12.18
CA PHE A 31 -14.06 7.47 11.73
C PHE A 31 -12.80 7.80 10.93
N TYR A 32 -12.87 8.75 9.99
CA TYR A 32 -11.70 9.25 9.26
C TYR A 32 -10.61 9.78 10.19
N GLU A 33 -10.95 10.64 11.14
CA GLU A 33 -9.95 11.21 12.06
C GLU A 33 -9.29 10.15 12.93
N SER A 34 -10.02 9.09 13.29
CA SER A 34 -9.50 7.96 14.07
C SER A 34 -8.60 7.01 13.26
N ASN A 35 -8.81 6.97 11.93
CA ASN A 35 -8.11 6.05 11.01
C ASN A 35 -7.33 6.81 9.92
N LYS A 36 -6.96 8.05 10.18
CA LYS A 36 -6.37 8.96 9.20
C LYS A 36 -5.12 8.41 8.51
N ALA A 37 -4.31 7.66 9.26
CA ALA A 37 -3.10 7.03 8.72
C ALA A 37 -3.39 6.01 7.60
N ASP A 38 -4.57 5.37 7.61
CA ASP A 38 -4.96 4.38 6.62
C ASP A 38 -5.34 5.01 5.26
N TYR A 39 -5.60 6.33 5.28
CA TYR A 39 -5.96 7.11 4.09
C TYR A 39 -4.80 7.96 3.57
N ASP A 40 -3.70 8.08 4.31
CA ASP A 40 -2.49 8.75 3.84
C ASP A 40 -1.80 7.88 2.80
N VAL A 41 -1.51 8.44 1.63
CA VAL A 41 -0.70 7.77 0.63
C VAL A 41 0.77 7.95 1.03
N GLU A 42 1.43 6.84 1.32
CA GLU A 42 2.84 6.83 1.69
C GLU A 42 3.69 7.58 0.65
N ASP A 43 4.52 8.49 1.13
CA ASP A 43 5.43 9.24 0.28
C ASP A 43 6.53 8.31 -0.25
N GLN A 44 6.61 8.18 -1.56
CA GLN A 44 7.58 7.33 -2.25
C GLN A 44 8.37 8.15 -3.26
N ARG A 45 9.67 7.89 -3.31
CA ARG A 45 10.61 8.52 -4.25
C ARG A 45 11.18 7.48 -5.18
N LYS A 46 11.04 7.67 -6.50
CA LYS A 46 11.82 6.93 -7.49
C LYS A 46 13.13 7.66 -7.69
N VAL A 47 14.25 6.96 -7.45
CA VAL A 47 15.55 7.61 -7.41
C VAL A 47 16.59 6.92 -8.28
N ARG A 48 17.52 7.72 -8.80
CA ARG A 48 18.83 7.28 -9.27
C ARG A 48 19.85 7.62 -8.20
N HIS A 49 20.74 6.68 -7.94
CA HIS A 49 21.65 6.72 -6.83
C HIS A 49 23.09 6.49 -7.30
N ILE A 50 24.00 7.33 -6.83
CA ILE A 50 25.44 7.17 -6.99
C ILE A 50 26.01 6.95 -5.60
N THR A 51 26.70 5.84 -5.41
CA THR A 51 27.43 5.50 -4.19
C THR A 51 28.92 5.52 -4.47
N ILE A 52 29.68 6.30 -3.72
CA ILE A 52 31.13 6.30 -3.74
C ILE A 52 31.59 5.67 -2.44
N GLU A 53 32.08 4.43 -2.52
CA GLU A 53 32.45 3.65 -1.35
C GLU A 53 33.59 4.30 -0.56
N THR A 54 33.40 4.35 0.76
CA THR A 54 34.43 4.66 1.76
C THR A 54 34.45 3.54 2.80
N SER A 55 35.31 3.60 3.80
CA SER A 55 35.28 2.67 4.92
C SER A 55 34.67 3.35 6.15
N GLU A 56 34.18 2.57 7.11
CA GLU A 56 33.74 3.10 8.42
C GLU A 56 34.83 3.90 9.14
N GLU A 57 36.10 3.55 8.91
CA GLU A 57 37.26 4.21 9.49
C GLU A 57 37.91 5.19 8.50
N ALA A 58 37.14 5.69 7.48
CA ALA A 58 37.68 6.61 6.49
C ALA A 58 38.18 7.90 7.12
N THR A 59 39.38 8.28 6.77
CA THR A 59 39.96 9.57 7.19
C THR A 59 39.21 10.72 6.51
N GLU A 60 39.31 11.92 7.09
CA GLU A 60 38.74 13.14 6.45
C GLU A 60 39.26 13.34 5.03
N GLU A 61 40.55 12.98 4.78
CA GLU A 61 41.15 13.06 3.45
C GLU A 61 40.46 12.12 2.45
N GLN A 62 40.17 10.87 2.86
CA GLN A 62 39.43 9.89 2.05
C GLN A 62 37.99 10.33 1.76
N ILE A 63 37.30 10.86 2.77
CA ILE A 63 35.95 11.43 2.61
C ILE A 63 35.99 12.62 1.65
N ASN A 64 36.99 13.51 1.74
CA ASN A 64 37.14 14.65 0.82
C ASN A 64 37.44 14.21 -0.62
N ILE A 65 38.22 13.15 -0.82
CA ILE A 65 38.43 12.57 -2.15
C ILE A 65 37.09 12.05 -2.72
N ALA A 66 36.33 11.29 -1.93
CA ALA A 66 35.03 10.79 -2.36
C ALA A 66 34.05 11.93 -2.65
N ARG A 67 34.03 12.98 -1.82
CA ARG A 67 33.19 14.16 -2.03
C ARG A 67 33.55 14.91 -3.33
N THR A 68 34.85 15.16 -3.57
CA THR A 68 35.31 15.78 -4.81
C THR A 68 34.90 14.95 -6.03
N ARG A 69 34.98 13.63 -5.91
CA ARG A 69 34.52 12.73 -6.98
C ARG A 69 33.00 12.84 -7.20
N ALA A 70 32.20 12.92 -6.13
CA ALA A 70 30.74 13.15 -6.22
C ALA A 70 30.43 14.48 -6.94
N GLU A 71 31.13 15.57 -6.57
CA GLU A 71 30.95 16.88 -7.18
C GLU A 71 31.27 16.87 -8.70
N GLU A 72 32.30 16.13 -9.11
CA GLU A 72 32.62 15.94 -10.53
C GLU A 72 31.49 15.23 -11.29
N LEU A 73 30.91 14.20 -10.68
CA LEU A 73 29.82 13.44 -11.29
C LEU A 73 28.54 14.29 -11.36
N ILE A 74 28.21 15.03 -10.29
CA ILE A 74 27.11 16.00 -10.26
C ILE A 74 27.28 17.05 -11.38
N ALA A 75 28.48 17.61 -11.53
CA ALA A 75 28.74 18.61 -12.57
C ALA A 75 28.49 18.06 -13.99
N LYS A 76 28.80 16.79 -14.24
CA LYS A 76 28.51 16.12 -15.51
C LYS A 76 27.02 15.92 -15.75
N LEU A 77 26.28 15.48 -14.72
CA LEU A 77 24.83 15.33 -14.78
C LEU A 77 24.15 16.68 -15.03
N ARG A 78 24.55 17.73 -14.29
CA ARG A 78 24.04 19.08 -14.50
C ARG A 78 24.42 19.67 -15.85
N GLY A 79 25.54 19.16 -16.44
CA GLY A 79 25.99 19.47 -17.81
C GLY A 79 25.22 18.73 -18.91
N GLY A 80 24.23 17.88 -18.56
CA GLY A 80 23.37 17.17 -19.50
C GLY A 80 23.80 15.74 -19.83
N MET A 81 24.82 15.18 -19.16
CA MET A 81 25.15 13.76 -19.26
C MET A 81 24.03 12.92 -18.57
N SER A 82 23.60 11.84 -19.19
CA SER A 82 22.63 10.95 -18.57
C SER A 82 23.28 10.07 -17.51
N PHE A 83 22.48 9.51 -16.58
CA PHE A 83 22.96 8.53 -15.61
C PHE A 83 23.51 7.27 -16.27
N ASP A 84 22.91 6.83 -17.37
CA ASP A 84 23.35 5.64 -18.11
C ASP A 84 24.72 5.87 -18.74
N GLU A 85 24.94 7.03 -19.39
CA GLU A 85 26.26 7.43 -19.91
C GLU A 85 27.29 7.61 -18.79
N LEU A 86 26.87 8.11 -17.64
CA LEU A 86 27.72 8.26 -16.46
C LEU A 86 28.14 6.90 -15.93
N SER A 87 27.23 5.95 -15.84
CA SER A 87 27.48 4.56 -15.42
C SER A 87 28.50 3.88 -16.33
N GLU A 88 28.30 3.95 -17.65
CA GLU A 88 29.19 3.32 -18.63
C GLU A 88 30.61 3.89 -18.58
N LYS A 89 30.77 5.21 -18.31
CA LYS A 89 32.05 5.89 -18.42
C LYS A 89 32.84 6.01 -17.12
N HIS A 90 32.15 5.88 -15.97
CA HIS A 90 32.74 6.31 -14.69
C HIS A 90 32.65 5.27 -13.55
N SER A 91 32.03 4.11 -13.77
CA SER A 91 31.99 3.03 -12.77
C SER A 91 33.37 2.39 -12.54
N ASP A 92 34.23 2.31 -13.56
CA ASP A 92 35.51 1.62 -13.54
C ASP A 92 36.71 2.58 -13.63
N GLY A 93 36.66 3.73 -12.96
CA GLY A 93 37.76 4.71 -12.96
C GLY A 93 38.76 4.48 -11.82
N PRO A 94 39.96 5.15 -11.89
CA PRO A 94 40.90 5.18 -10.77
C PRO A 94 40.29 5.96 -9.59
N GLY A 95 40.47 5.44 -8.38
CA GLY A 95 39.96 6.08 -7.16
C GLY A 95 38.97 5.20 -6.38
N PRO A 96 38.18 5.80 -5.50
CA PRO A 96 37.12 5.07 -4.78
C PRO A 96 36.13 4.43 -5.76
N LYS A 97 35.68 3.23 -5.45
CA LYS A 97 34.67 2.52 -6.25
C LYS A 97 33.41 3.36 -6.35
N VAL A 98 32.91 3.52 -7.57
CA VAL A 98 31.63 4.22 -7.83
C VAL A 98 30.64 3.21 -8.31
N GLU A 99 29.50 3.17 -7.65
CA GLU A 99 28.34 2.39 -8.06
C GLU A 99 27.21 3.34 -8.45
N ILE A 100 26.61 3.11 -9.60
CA ILE A 100 25.50 3.91 -10.11
C ILE A 100 24.33 2.97 -10.38
N SER A 101 23.23 3.23 -9.71
CA SER A 101 22.05 2.37 -9.75
C SER A 101 20.74 3.14 -9.93
N GLU A 102 19.79 2.52 -10.58
CA GLU A 102 18.40 2.95 -10.58
C GLU A 102 17.66 2.16 -9.51
N LEU A 103 17.13 2.87 -8.53
CA LEU A 103 16.31 2.30 -7.47
C LEU A 103 14.85 2.58 -7.81
N GLY A 104 13.96 1.61 -7.56
CA GLY A 104 12.53 1.79 -7.73
C GLY A 104 11.96 2.84 -6.78
N PHE A 105 10.67 2.80 -6.55
CA PHE A 105 10.03 3.63 -5.54
C PHE A 105 10.44 3.18 -4.14
N LEU A 106 11.03 4.09 -3.39
CA LEU A 106 11.48 3.87 -2.01
C LEU A 106 10.60 4.68 -1.05
N THR A 107 10.29 4.07 0.09
CA THR A 107 9.69 4.72 1.24
C THR A 107 10.77 5.18 2.23
N LYS A 108 10.41 6.06 3.14
CA LYS A 108 11.32 6.54 4.17
C LYS A 108 11.77 5.40 5.09
N GLY A 109 13.06 5.37 5.45
CA GLY A 109 13.67 4.36 6.32
C GLY A 109 14.32 3.19 5.57
N ILE A 110 14.37 3.22 4.24
CA ILE A 110 15.03 2.18 3.42
C ILE A 110 16.51 2.47 3.23
N MET A 111 16.88 3.75 3.08
CA MET A 111 18.27 4.18 2.89
C MET A 111 18.91 4.58 4.24
N ASP A 112 20.22 4.88 4.21
CA ASP A 112 20.88 5.53 5.33
C ASP A 112 20.12 6.81 5.74
N ALA A 113 20.07 7.10 7.05
CA ALA A 113 19.28 8.20 7.57
C ALA A 113 19.63 9.56 6.95
N ALA A 114 20.92 9.80 6.65
CA ALA A 114 21.35 11.04 6.02
C ALA A 114 20.90 11.12 4.55
N VAL A 115 20.92 9.98 3.85
CA VAL A 115 20.44 9.87 2.47
C VAL A 115 18.93 10.05 2.40
N ASP A 116 18.19 9.37 3.29
CA ASP A 116 16.73 9.49 3.41
C ASP A 116 16.29 10.94 3.65
N GLU A 117 16.93 11.62 4.62
CA GLU A 117 16.58 13.02 4.94
C GLU A 117 16.70 13.93 3.71
N VAL A 118 17.79 13.81 2.97
CA VAL A 118 18.04 14.61 1.77
C VAL A 118 17.07 14.19 0.66
N MET A 119 16.95 12.88 0.37
CA MET A 119 16.09 12.34 -0.68
C MET A 119 14.64 12.82 -0.57
N PHE A 120 14.08 12.80 0.64
CA PHE A 120 12.70 13.24 0.88
C PHE A 120 12.54 14.77 0.92
N SER A 121 13.63 15.55 0.95
CA SER A 121 13.59 17.00 0.83
C SER A 121 13.62 17.48 -0.63
N LEU A 122 14.09 16.64 -1.56
CA LEU A 122 14.25 16.99 -2.98
C LEU A 122 12.91 16.98 -3.73
N GLN A 123 12.86 17.74 -4.81
CA GLN A 123 11.76 17.76 -5.79
C GLN A 123 12.08 16.87 -6.98
N GLU A 124 11.07 16.61 -7.83
CA GLU A 124 11.29 15.85 -9.07
C GLU A 124 12.31 16.53 -9.99
N GLY A 125 13.25 15.73 -10.49
CA GLY A 125 14.35 16.18 -11.34
C GLY A 125 15.52 16.80 -10.57
N GLU A 126 15.43 16.94 -9.25
CA GLU A 126 16.48 17.56 -8.44
C GLU A 126 17.58 16.54 -8.07
N ILE A 127 18.83 17.00 -8.14
CA ILE A 127 20.03 16.23 -7.78
C ILE A 127 20.58 16.82 -6.47
N SER A 128 20.88 15.94 -5.50
CA SER A 128 21.47 16.34 -4.23
C SER A 128 22.89 16.90 -4.39
N GLU A 129 23.34 17.61 -3.39
CA GLU A 129 24.77 17.75 -3.12
C GLU A 129 25.35 16.43 -2.55
N PRO A 130 26.67 16.24 -2.46
CA PRO A 130 27.26 15.05 -1.87
C PRO A 130 26.81 14.84 -0.42
N ILE A 131 26.26 13.66 -0.13
CA ILE A 131 25.77 13.26 1.20
C ILE A 131 26.81 12.33 1.81
N VAL A 132 27.33 12.67 2.99
CA VAL A 132 28.26 11.79 3.71
C VAL A 132 27.45 10.82 4.56
N ALA A 133 27.47 9.55 4.21
CA ALA A 133 26.89 8.44 4.95
C ALA A 133 27.99 7.68 5.74
N GLU A 134 27.61 6.61 6.42
CA GLU A 134 28.52 5.88 7.31
C GLU A 134 29.70 5.23 6.58
N LYS A 135 29.46 4.71 5.36
CA LYS A 135 30.46 3.97 4.54
C LYS A 135 30.56 4.47 3.11
N SER A 136 30.01 5.63 2.84
CA SER A 136 29.94 6.16 1.48
C SER A 136 29.80 7.67 1.45
N VAL A 137 30.04 8.23 0.29
CA VAL A 137 29.52 9.53 -0.13
C VAL A 137 28.51 9.29 -1.23
N ASP A 138 27.29 9.71 -1.02
CA ASP A 138 26.14 9.41 -1.86
C ASP A 138 25.64 10.63 -2.59
N VAL A 139 25.07 10.42 -3.78
CA VAL A 139 24.33 11.41 -4.55
C VAL A 139 23.01 10.78 -4.99
N VAL A 140 21.93 11.47 -4.78
CA VAL A 140 20.61 11.02 -5.22
C VAL A 140 19.97 12.02 -6.17
N MET A 141 19.26 11.52 -7.17
CA MET A 141 18.35 12.29 -7.99
C MET A 141 16.96 11.70 -7.90
N VAL A 142 15.98 12.52 -7.58
CA VAL A 142 14.57 12.11 -7.56
C VAL A 142 14.01 12.17 -8.98
N GLU A 143 13.72 11.02 -9.57
CA GLU A 143 13.09 10.95 -10.90
C GLU A 143 11.60 11.26 -10.87
N SER A 144 10.90 10.73 -9.88
CA SER A 144 9.47 11.01 -9.67
C SER A 144 9.06 10.80 -8.23
N ILE A 145 8.00 11.48 -7.85
CA ILE A 145 7.39 11.46 -6.53
C ILE A 145 6.02 10.81 -6.65
N LYS A 146 5.72 9.84 -5.80
CA LYS A 146 4.42 9.21 -5.72
C LYS A 146 3.94 9.23 -4.27
N GLY A 147 2.68 9.60 -4.06
CA GLY A 147 2.15 9.72 -2.71
C GLY A 147 2.57 11.03 -2.03
N GLY A 148 2.67 11.01 -0.72
CA GLY A 148 2.98 12.20 0.11
C GLY A 148 1.85 13.23 0.19
N ALA A 149 0.79 13.07 -0.59
CA ALA A 149 -0.42 13.83 -0.41
C ALA A 149 -1.15 13.28 0.82
N LYS A 150 -1.34 14.12 1.81
CA LYS A 150 -2.33 13.84 2.85
C LYS A 150 -3.68 13.92 2.16
N ASN A 151 -4.30 12.77 1.93
CA ASN A 151 -5.64 12.75 1.42
C ASN A 151 -6.56 13.43 2.44
N THR A 152 -7.26 14.46 2.00
CA THR A 152 -8.25 15.12 2.85
C THR A 152 -9.47 14.21 3.03
N PHE A 153 -10.28 14.49 4.02
CA PHE A 153 -11.55 13.80 4.21
C PHE A 153 -12.42 13.88 2.93
N GLU A 154 -12.42 15.03 2.28
CA GLU A 154 -13.18 15.27 1.05
C GLU A 154 -12.70 14.37 -0.10
N ASP A 155 -11.40 14.11 -0.20
CA ASP A 155 -10.81 13.24 -1.24
C ASP A 155 -11.15 11.76 -1.03
N THR A 156 -11.32 11.35 0.22
CA THR A 156 -11.52 9.94 0.61
C THR A 156 -12.90 9.63 1.15
N ARG A 157 -13.81 10.61 1.16
CA ARG A 157 -15.11 10.51 1.81
C ARG A 157 -15.90 9.24 1.46
N GLU A 158 -16.00 8.90 0.19
CA GLU A 158 -16.73 7.69 -0.25
C GLU A 158 -16.08 6.41 0.27
N GLN A 159 -14.74 6.35 0.24
CA GLN A 159 -13.98 5.21 0.75
C GLN A 159 -14.11 5.08 2.28
N VAL A 160 -14.09 6.21 2.99
CA VAL A 160 -14.28 6.26 4.46
C VAL A 160 -15.69 5.80 4.83
N GLU A 161 -16.70 6.28 4.10
CA GLU A 161 -18.10 5.89 4.33
C GLU A 161 -18.30 4.39 4.14
N GLU A 162 -17.76 3.82 3.08
CA GLU A 162 -17.83 2.37 2.81
C GLU A 162 -17.12 1.57 3.92
N ALA A 163 -15.90 1.95 4.28
CA ALA A 163 -15.14 1.30 5.34
C ALA A 163 -15.86 1.38 6.70
N TYR A 164 -16.46 2.51 7.01
CA TYR A 164 -17.24 2.70 8.24
C TYR A 164 -18.49 1.84 8.25
N ARG A 165 -19.26 1.79 7.15
CA ARG A 165 -20.42 0.90 7.01
C ARG A 165 -20.05 -0.57 7.21
N ILE A 166 -18.94 -1.01 6.60
CA ILE A 166 -18.43 -2.37 6.76
C ILE A 166 -18.06 -2.65 8.22
N SER A 167 -17.38 -1.73 8.90
CA SER A 167 -16.98 -1.92 10.30
C SER A 167 -18.16 -2.07 11.26
N ILE A 168 -19.28 -1.38 11.00
CA ILE A 168 -20.50 -1.53 11.77
C ILE A 168 -21.20 -2.85 11.39
N ALA A 169 -21.26 -3.13 10.09
CA ALA A 169 -21.94 -4.32 9.57
C ALA A 169 -21.29 -5.63 10.03
N GLU A 170 -19.98 -5.65 10.30
CA GLU A 170 -19.27 -6.83 10.80
C GLU A 170 -19.89 -7.35 12.12
N ASN A 171 -20.18 -6.48 13.07
CA ASN A 171 -20.80 -6.88 14.33
C ASN A 171 -22.21 -7.45 14.11
N GLN A 172 -23.01 -6.78 13.28
CA GLN A 172 -24.37 -7.25 12.94
C GLN A 172 -24.34 -8.56 12.17
N PHE A 173 -23.36 -8.74 11.30
CA PHE A 173 -23.17 -9.97 10.53
C PHE A 173 -22.85 -11.16 11.45
N PHE A 174 -21.98 -11.00 12.44
CA PHE A 174 -21.66 -12.05 13.39
C PHE A 174 -22.88 -12.39 14.28
N GLU A 175 -23.59 -11.39 14.76
CA GLU A 175 -24.84 -11.60 15.51
C GLU A 175 -25.89 -12.36 14.67
N ALA A 176 -26.04 -12.00 13.41
CA ALA A 176 -26.97 -12.67 12.50
C ALA A 176 -26.54 -14.11 12.18
N ILE A 177 -25.25 -14.40 12.06
CA ILE A 177 -24.75 -15.79 11.92
C ILE A 177 -25.12 -16.62 13.13
N ASP A 178 -24.89 -16.11 14.34
CA ASP A 178 -25.19 -16.84 15.57
C ASP A 178 -26.70 -17.09 15.71
N GLN A 179 -27.53 -16.11 15.39
CA GLN A 179 -29.00 -16.25 15.37
C GLN A 179 -29.45 -17.26 14.32
N LEU A 180 -28.90 -17.18 13.09
CA LEU A 180 -29.21 -18.13 12.01
C LEU A 180 -28.87 -19.57 12.41
N ALA A 181 -27.69 -19.77 13.01
CA ALA A 181 -27.28 -21.09 13.47
C ALA A 181 -28.21 -21.66 14.56
N ASN A 182 -28.64 -20.83 15.51
CA ASN A 182 -29.56 -21.22 16.58
C ASN A 182 -30.95 -21.55 16.02
N LEU A 183 -31.51 -20.71 15.16
CA LEU A 183 -32.82 -20.93 14.55
C LEU A 183 -32.84 -22.18 13.66
N ALA A 184 -31.75 -22.42 12.89
CA ALA A 184 -31.62 -23.62 12.07
C ALA A 184 -31.47 -24.89 12.93
N TYR A 185 -30.88 -24.81 14.12
CA TYR A 185 -30.81 -25.92 15.08
C TYR A 185 -32.14 -26.20 15.75
N GLU A 186 -32.88 -25.17 16.15
CA GLU A 186 -34.19 -25.29 16.80
C GLU A 186 -35.30 -25.74 15.85
N HIS A 187 -35.17 -25.38 14.56
CA HIS A 187 -36.16 -25.68 13.52
C HIS A 187 -35.52 -26.43 12.33
N PRO A 188 -35.07 -27.67 12.52
CA PRO A 188 -34.30 -28.42 11.51
C PRO A 188 -35.10 -28.78 10.23
N ASP A 189 -36.41 -28.64 10.27
CA ASP A 189 -37.32 -29.04 9.18
C ASP A 189 -37.57 -27.87 8.18
N THR A 190 -37.25 -26.64 8.55
CA THR A 190 -37.56 -25.46 7.71
C THR A 190 -36.59 -24.31 7.96
N LEU A 191 -36.28 -23.55 6.90
CA LEU A 191 -35.54 -22.28 6.96
C LEU A 191 -36.47 -21.05 6.96
N GLU A 192 -37.79 -21.25 6.85
CA GLU A 192 -38.77 -20.16 6.77
C GLU A 192 -38.73 -19.26 8.01
N ILE A 193 -38.63 -19.88 9.21
CA ILE A 193 -38.57 -19.14 10.47
C ILE A 193 -37.31 -18.27 10.56
N ALA A 194 -36.15 -18.81 10.16
CA ALA A 194 -34.91 -18.07 10.13
C ALA A 194 -34.93 -16.96 9.05
N ALA A 195 -35.58 -17.22 7.92
CA ALA A 195 -35.77 -16.22 6.87
C ALA A 195 -36.63 -15.04 7.36
N GLU A 196 -37.71 -15.32 8.07
CA GLU A 196 -38.63 -14.30 8.61
C GLU A 196 -37.96 -13.49 9.73
N ASP A 197 -37.31 -14.16 10.69
CA ASP A 197 -36.70 -13.52 11.86
C ASP A 197 -35.50 -12.62 11.50
N LEU A 198 -34.72 -13.05 10.51
CA LEU A 198 -33.57 -12.32 10.04
C LEU A 198 -33.81 -11.44 8.80
N GLU A 199 -35.07 -11.32 8.38
CA GLU A 199 -35.47 -10.57 7.17
C GLU A 199 -34.70 -10.98 5.90
N LEU A 200 -34.36 -12.29 5.82
CA LEU A 200 -33.59 -12.83 4.68
C LEU A 200 -34.55 -13.42 3.63
N THR A 201 -34.10 -13.38 2.39
CA THR A 201 -34.85 -14.02 1.29
C THR A 201 -34.53 -15.52 1.26
N LEU A 202 -35.59 -16.35 1.37
CA LEU A 202 -35.46 -17.78 1.15
C LEU A 202 -35.34 -18.03 -0.35
N ASN A 203 -34.20 -18.54 -0.75
CA ASN A 203 -33.90 -18.91 -2.13
C ASN A 203 -34.04 -20.40 -2.33
N GLU A 204 -34.38 -20.80 -3.54
CA GLU A 204 -34.46 -22.20 -3.92
C GLU A 204 -33.64 -22.43 -5.20
N SER A 205 -32.88 -23.53 -5.21
CA SER A 205 -32.17 -23.95 -6.41
C SER A 205 -33.13 -24.53 -7.46
N GLU A 206 -32.66 -24.65 -8.69
CA GLU A 206 -33.30 -25.53 -9.65
C GLU A 206 -33.11 -27.01 -9.25
N PHE A 207 -33.90 -27.91 -9.85
CA PHE A 207 -33.74 -29.33 -9.64
C PHE A 207 -32.44 -29.83 -10.27
N PHE A 208 -31.59 -30.49 -9.48
CA PHE A 208 -30.38 -31.12 -9.95
C PHE A 208 -30.28 -32.58 -9.52
N ASN A 209 -29.50 -33.39 -10.22
CA ASN A 209 -29.30 -34.77 -9.87
C ASN A 209 -28.37 -34.88 -8.64
N ARG A 210 -28.76 -35.69 -7.66
CA ARG A 210 -28.03 -35.88 -6.39
C ARG A 210 -26.55 -36.28 -6.58
N ASN A 211 -26.22 -36.90 -7.72
CA ASN A 211 -24.87 -37.39 -8.04
C ASN A 211 -24.12 -36.51 -9.04
N SER A 212 -24.66 -35.38 -9.46
CA SER A 212 -23.89 -34.43 -10.30
C SER A 212 -22.93 -33.64 -9.38
N GLN A 213 -21.63 -33.93 -9.51
CA GLN A 213 -20.60 -33.03 -9.02
C GLN A 213 -20.71 -31.75 -9.88
N SER A 214 -20.86 -30.60 -9.22
CA SER A 214 -20.66 -29.31 -9.87
C SER A 214 -19.19 -29.17 -10.22
N ASP A 215 -18.92 -29.01 -11.51
CA ASP A 215 -17.61 -28.56 -12.00
C ASP A 215 -17.29 -27.14 -11.53
#